data_418ccb7b2272f2b55e80bb8b5c0eb5f2
#
_entry.id   418ccb7b2272f2b55e80bb8b5c0eb5f2
#
_cell.length_a   1.000
_cell.length_b   1.000
_cell.length_c   1.000
_cell.angle_alpha   90.00
_cell.angle_beta   90.00
_cell.angle_gamma   90.00
#
_symmetry.space_group_name_H-M   'P 1'
#
loop_
_entity.id
_entity.type
_entity.pdbx_description
1 polymer ?
#
loop_
_entity_poly.entity_id
_entity_poly.type
_entity_poly.pdbx_seq_one_letter_code
_entity_poly.pdbx_strand_id
1 'polypeptide(L)'
;MAAQKDFGPDLTAVGARNVSELEFSNARIEHGLVSYIQAKLQYPLSVNPAARMPQYNWDQADLDAVTTALLSQTGPAPTSDLQRLLEPRSGRSFQAVGAFAQVYERYKCYVCHRFNGYGGTLAPDLSYEGSRAQKKWIADFLKNPHAIRPTLNSRMPQFNMPDKDAAIAAEFLSTALQKPGLNPESVDSKQFTPAMVSTGKQLYEVKYQCQSCHTNGATGSYVGPNLNNSGNWLTPAWIEAWLRNPQELQPDTIEPRRALSDEEIRALTAYLMTQRAGVDKQTGQNAANVRLTSQGVGQ
;
A
#
# COMPACT_ATOMS: atom_id res chain seq x y z
N MET A 1 12.36 14.02 -21.26
CA MET A 1 13.14 14.07 -20.00
C MET A 1 12.48 13.11 -19.04
N ALA A 2 13.19 12.06 -18.62
CA ALA A 2 12.67 11.12 -17.61
C ALA A 2 12.54 11.90 -16.28
N ALA A 3 11.36 11.88 -15.68
CA ALA A 3 11.16 12.46 -14.36
C ALA A 3 12.12 11.76 -13.38
N GLN A 4 12.99 12.53 -12.76
CA GLN A 4 13.86 12.07 -11.70
C GLN A 4 12.95 11.55 -10.58
N LYS A 5 13.06 10.27 -10.20
CA LYS A 5 12.31 9.70 -9.10
C LYS A 5 12.84 10.27 -7.81
N ASP A 6 12.08 11.15 -7.19
CA ASP A 6 12.41 11.72 -5.89
C ASP A 6 12.25 10.64 -4.81
N PHE A 7 13.30 10.38 -4.04
CA PHE A 7 13.30 9.42 -2.95
C PHE A 7 12.62 9.94 -1.68
N GLY A 8 12.25 11.21 -1.65
CA GLY A 8 11.63 11.89 -0.52
C GLY A 8 10.36 12.64 -0.93
N PRO A 9 9.57 13.12 0.04
CA PRO A 9 8.43 13.99 -0.24
C PRO A 9 8.90 15.34 -0.78
N ASP A 10 8.04 15.98 -1.58
CA ASP A 10 8.26 17.37 -2.00
C ASP A 10 8.22 18.30 -0.77
N LEU A 11 9.26 19.09 -0.59
CA LEU A 11 9.42 20.03 0.52
C LEU A 11 9.12 21.49 0.13
N THR A 12 8.74 21.74 -1.14
CA THR A 12 8.55 23.12 -1.68
C THR A 12 7.55 23.94 -0.86
N ALA A 13 6.57 23.33 -0.23
CA ALA A 13 5.56 24.01 0.57
C ALA A 13 5.48 23.48 2.01
N VAL A 14 6.56 22.88 2.52
CA VAL A 14 6.54 22.27 3.85
C VAL A 14 6.29 23.31 4.96
N GLY A 15 6.77 24.53 4.80
CA GLY A 15 6.56 25.62 5.76
C GLY A 15 5.14 26.22 5.76
N ALA A 16 4.35 25.91 4.72
CA ALA A 16 2.96 26.36 4.62
C ALA A 16 1.94 25.25 4.98
N ARG A 17 2.40 24.08 5.42
CA ARG A 17 1.49 22.97 5.77
C ARG A 17 0.65 23.29 6.98
N ASN A 18 -0.63 22.94 6.90
CA ASN A 18 -1.51 23.04 8.03
C ASN A 18 -1.19 21.93 9.06
N VAL A 19 -1.21 22.28 10.34
CA VAL A 19 -0.95 21.33 11.43
C VAL A 19 -1.93 20.17 11.42
N SER A 20 -3.18 20.38 10.98
CA SER A 20 -4.20 19.34 10.82
C SER A 20 -3.87 18.29 9.75
N GLU A 21 -2.94 18.57 8.85
CA GLU A 21 -2.48 17.64 7.80
C GLU A 21 -1.28 16.79 8.25
N LEU A 22 -0.74 17.07 9.44
CA LEU A 22 0.43 16.40 9.97
C LEU A 22 0.04 15.18 10.81
N GLU A 23 0.76 14.10 10.62
CA GLU A 23 0.58 12.87 11.39
C GLU A 23 1.59 12.82 12.54
N PHE A 24 1.13 13.08 13.74
CA PHE A 24 1.97 13.05 14.94
C PHE A 24 2.13 11.63 15.51
N SER A 25 1.31 10.68 15.09
CA SER A 25 1.34 9.25 15.46
C SER A 25 1.64 8.99 16.95
N ASN A 26 2.86 8.53 17.23
CA ASN A 26 3.31 8.20 18.60
C ASN A 26 4.21 9.27 19.21
N ALA A 27 4.49 10.36 18.51
CA ALA A 27 5.37 11.39 19.01
C ALA A 27 4.67 12.18 20.13
N ARG A 28 5.25 12.14 21.33
CA ARG A 28 4.80 12.93 22.47
C ARG A 28 5.41 14.34 22.41
N ILE A 29 4.98 15.11 21.41
CA ILE A 29 5.44 16.49 21.18
C ILE A 29 4.24 17.41 21.10
N GLU A 30 4.47 18.70 21.24
CA GLU A 30 3.47 19.72 20.98
C GLU A 30 2.99 19.63 19.53
N HIS A 31 1.67 19.74 19.30
CA HIS A 31 1.08 19.67 17.98
C HIS A 31 1.27 21.00 17.24
N GLY A 32 2.47 21.21 16.71
CA GLY A 32 2.85 22.39 15.94
C GLY A 32 3.74 22.01 14.76
N LEU A 33 3.80 22.90 13.75
CA LEU A 33 4.61 22.65 12.55
C LEU A 33 6.10 22.63 12.90
N VAL A 34 6.56 23.53 13.77
CA VAL A 34 7.96 23.60 14.20
C VAL A 34 8.37 22.34 14.92
N SER A 35 7.63 21.96 15.98
CA SER A 35 7.88 20.77 16.76
C SER A 35 7.81 19.49 15.92
N TYR A 36 6.92 19.45 14.95
CA TYR A 36 6.83 18.34 13.98
C TYR A 36 8.09 18.23 13.12
N ILE A 37 8.56 19.35 12.54
CA ILE A 37 9.77 19.39 11.71
C ILE A 37 10.98 18.97 12.53
N GLN A 38 11.16 19.54 13.72
CA GLN A 38 12.29 19.22 14.60
C GLN A 38 12.29 17.74 15.00
N ALA A 39 11.13 17.19 15.39
CA ALA A 39 11.02 15.78 15.72
C ALA A 39 11.31 14.86 14.52
N LYS A 40 10.88 15.25 13.31
CA LYS A 40 11.21 14.52 12.07
C LYS A 40 12.70 14.52 11.76
N LEU A 41 13.39 15.61 12.03
CA LEU A 41 14.83 15.74 11.81
C LEU A 41 15.64 14.96 12.84
N GLN A 42 15.30 15.07 14.14
CA GLN A 42 16.06 14.44 15.23
C GLN A 42 15.71 12.97 15.43
N TYR A 43 14.41 12.65 15.40
CA TYR A 43 13.88 11.34 15.78
C TYR A 43 12.81 10.86 14.76
N PRO A 44 13.17 10.66 13.49
CA PRO A 44 12.20 10.36 12.45
C PRO A 44 11.34 9.13 12.76
N LEU A 45 11.91 8.13 13.45
CA LEU A 45 11.20 6.91 13.85
C LEU A 45 10.20 7.13 14.99
N SER A 46 10.38 8.17 15.83
CA SER A 46 9.41 8.50 16.88
C SER A 46 8.14 9.12 16.31
N VAL A 47 8.26 9.87 15.21
CA VAL A 47 7.11 10.45 14.50
C VAL A 47 6.45 9.43 13.59
N ASN A 48 7.25 8.64 12.90
CA ASN A 48 6.75 7.54 12.05
C ASN A 48 7.70 6.35 12.16
N PRO A 49 7.30 5.25 12.83
CA PRO A 49 8.13 4.05 12.97
C PRO A 49 8.56 3.43 11.64
N ALA A 50 7.85 3.76 10.57
CA ALA A 50 8.15 3.31 9.20
C ALA A 50 9.01 4.31 8.41
N ALA A 51 9.51 5.37 9.03
CA ALA A 51 10.29 6.36 8.32
C ALA A 51 11.57 5.74 7.75
N ARG A 52 11.85 6.06 6.49
CA ARG A 52 13.12 5.72 5.83
C ARG A 52 14.16 6.85 5.98
N MET A 53 13.77 7.94 6.61
CA MET A 53 14.64 9.06 6.86
C MET A 53 15.72 8.64 7.85
N PRO A 54 17.01 8.81 7.52
CA PRO A 54 18.09 8.53 8.45
C PRO A 54 18.00 9.45 9.67
N GLN A 55 18.41 8.96 10.80
CA GLN A 55 18.60 9.80 11.99
C GLN A 55 19.99 10.43 11.91
N TYR A 56 20.02 11.75 12.00
CA TYR A 56 21.24 12.52 12.05
C TYR A 56 21.45 13.06 13.47
N ASN A 57 22.71 13.16 13.90
CA ASN A 57 23.07 13.77 15.17
C ASN A 57 23.21 15.29 14.97
N TRP A 58 22.07 15.99 14.90
CA TRP A 58 22.03 17.44 14.81
C TRP A 58 22.44 18.06 16.15
N ASP A 59 23.33 19.05 16.14
CA ASP A 59 23.39 19.98 17.25
C ASP A 59 22.21 20.96 17.20
N GLN A 60 22.00 21.75 18.26
CA GLN A 60 20.83 22.61 18.33
C GLN A 60 20.90 23.73 17.28
N ALA A 61 22.07 24.25 16.96
CA ALA A 61 22.25 25.31 15.98
C ALA A 61 21.92 24.82 14.57
N ASP A 62 22.40 23.63 14.21
CA ASP A 62 22.11 22.99 12.92
C ASP A 62 20.62 22.66 12.81
N LEU A 63 20.01 22.11 13.89
CA LEU A 63 18.59 21.79 13.91
C LEU A 63 17.74 23.05 13.68
N ASP A 64 18.04 24.13 14.35
CA ASP A 64 17.32 25.41 14.24
C ASP A 64 17.51 26.04 12.85
N ALA A 65 18.72 25.96 12.30
CA ALA A 65 19.02 26.46 10.96
C ALA A 65 18.23 25.69 9.89
N VAL A 66 18.25 24.34 9.93
CA VAL A 66 17.52 23.51 8.98
C VAL A 66 16.01 23.68 9.15
N THR A 67 15.52 23.74 10.41
CA THR A 67 14.10 23.99 10.69
C THR A 67 13.67 25.34 10.10
N THR A 68 14.46 26.39 10.27
CA THR A 68 14.19 27.72 9.73
C THR A 68 14.17 27.69 8.19
N ALA A 69 15.14 27.01 7.59
CA ALA A 69 15.18 26.85 6.12
C ALA A 69 13.94 26.10 5.58
N LEU A 70 13.48 25.04 6.28
CA LEU A 70 12.28 24.31 5.89
C LEU A 70 11.01 25.15 6.09
N LEU A 71 10.91 25.92 7.15
CA LEU A 71 9.78 26.82 7.38
C LEU A 71 9.72 27.96 6.35
N SER A 72 10.84 28.34 5.77
CA SER A 72 10.86 29.34 4.67
C SER A 72 10.37 28.79 3.32
N GLN A 73 10.23 27.47 3.18
CA GLN A 73 9.69 26.82 1.99
C GLN A 73 8.16 26.96 1.98
N THR A 74 7.68 28.14 1.62
CA THR A 74 6.26 28.51 1.53
C THR A 74 5.77 28.59 0.09
N GLY A 75 6.33 27.78 -0.80
CA GLY A 75 5.89 27.72 -2.20
C GLY A 75 4.38 27.58 -2.33
N PRO A 76 3.80 27.66 -3.52
CA PRO A 76 2.36 27.51 -3.68
C PRO A 76 1.96 26.21 -2.98
N ALA A 77 1.10 26.34 -1.93
CA ALA A 77 0.57 25.17 -1.23
C ALA A 77 0.10 24.18 -2.28
N PRO A 78 0.55 22.92 -2.26
CA PRO A 78 -0.05 21.94 -3.11
C PRO A 78 -1.55 22.03 -2.82
N THR A 79 -2.35 22.22 -3.87
CA THR A 79 -3.81 22.15 -3.74
C THR A 79 -4.10 20.92 -2.90
N SER A 80 -4.70 21.09 -1.72
CA SER A 80 -4.98 19.97 -0.84
C SER A 80 -5.69 18.91 -1.67
N ASP A 81 -5.42 17.63 -1.40
CA ASP A 81 -6.14 16.57 -2.13
C ASP A 81 -7.66 16.78 -2.03
N LEU A 82 -8.13 17.44 -0.96
CA LEU A 82 -9.50 17.87 -0.80
C LEU A 82 -9.91 18.95 -1.84
N GLN A 83 -9.07 19.94 -2.12
CA GLN A 83 -9.33 20.92 -3.16
C GLN A 83 -9.34 20.28 -4.55
N ARG A 84 -8.41 19.36 -4.83
CA ARG A 84 -8.42 18.55 -6.06
C ARG A 84 -9.68 17.69 -6.20
N LEU A 85 -10.24 17.23 -5.07
CA LEU A 85 -11.50 16.48 -5.03
C LEU A 85 -12.70 17.37 -5.28
N LEU A 86 -12.64 18.65 -4.86
CA LEU A 86 -13.71 19.63 -5.00
C LEU A 86 -13.66 20.38 -6.33
N GLU A 87 -12.53 20.35 -7.05
CA GLU A 87 -12.44 20.96 -8.38
C GLU A 87 -13.39 20.26 -9.36
N PRO A 88 -14.24 21.02 -10.10
CA PRO A 88 -15.07 20.46 -11.15
C PRO A 88 -14.14 19.87 -12.23
N ARG A 89 -14.04 18.56 -12.29
CA ARG A 89 -13.26 17.91 -13.33
C ARG A 89 -14.01 18.03 -14.66
N SER A 90 -13.42 18.68 -15.63
CA SER A 90 -13.86 18.66 -17.01
C SER A 90 -13.65 17.26 -17.57
N GLY A 91 -14.68 16.41 -17.49
CA GLY A 91 -14.63 15.03 -17.95
C GLY A 91 -15.71 14.16 -17.33
N ARG A 92 -15.93 13.00 -17.93
CA ARG A 92 -16.92 12.04 -17.43
C ARG A 92 -16.53 11.53 -16.06
N SER A 93 -17.36 11.74 -15.04
CA SER A 93 -17.17 11.12 -13.72
C SER A 93 -17.32 9.60 -13.81
N PHE A 94 -16.62 8.86 -12.96
CA PHE A 94 -16.91 7.44 -12.78
C PHE A 94 -18.37 7.32 -12.28
N GLN A 95 -19.17 6.55 -12.98
CA GLN A 95 -20.56 6.30 -12.60
C GLN A 95 -20.66 4.88 -12.03
N ALA A 96 -20.82 4.81 -10.72
CA ALA A 96 -21.22 3.58 -10.08
C ALA A 96 -22.63 3.20 -10.51
N VAL A 97 -22.87 1.93 -10.78
CA VAL A 97 -24.17 1.44 -11.29
C VAL A 97 -24.76 0.37 -10.39
N GLY A 98 -26.08 0.15 -10.53
CA GLY A 98 -26.80 -0.89 -9.81
C GLY A 98 -26.74 -0.72 -8.30
N ALA A 99 -26.71 -1.85 -7.59
CA ALA A 99 -26.64 -1.85 -6.13
C ALA A 99 -25.35 -1.21 -5.58
N PHE A 100 -24.25 -1.27 -6.35
CA PHE A 100 -22.99 -0.65 -5.96
C PHE A 100 -23.08 0.88 -5.89
N ALA A 101 -23.91 1.53 -6.69
CA ALA A 101 -24.07 2.98 -6.63
C ALA A 101 -24.49 3.47 -5.24
N GLN A 102 -25.36 2.73 -4.55
CA GLN A 102 -25.79 3.08 -3.20
C GLN A 102 -24.67 2.88 -2.16
N VAL A 103 -23.88 1.81 -2.29
CA VAL A 103 -22.73 1.53 -1.43
C VAL A 103 -21.64 2.59 -1.66
N TYR A 104 -21.33 2.88 -2.91
CA TYR A 104 -20.35 3.87 -3.34
C TYR A 104 -20.65 5.27 -2.77
N GLU A 105 -21.93 5.70 -2.84
CA GLU A 105 -22.36 6.98 -2.29
C GLU A 105 -22.46 6.98 -0.75
N ARG A 106 -22.85 5.87 -0.14
CA ARG A 106 -22.93 5.75 1.33
C ARG A 106 -21.57 5.87 2.00
N TYR A 107 -20.58 5.16 1.48
CA TYR A 107 -19.24 5.08 2.08
C TYR A 107 -18.25 6.08 1.45
N LYS A 108 -18.66 6.85 0.44
CA LYS A 108 -17.85 7.88 -0.22
C LYS A 108 -16.47 7.36 -0.67
N CYS A 109 -16.43 6.14 -1.24
CA CYS A 109 -15.19 5.46 -1.64
C CYS A 109 -14.29 6.34 -2.51
N TYR A 110 -14.89 7.16 -3.37
CA TYR A 110 -14.22 8.08 -4.30
C TYR A 110 -13.49 9.25 -3.63
N VAL A 111 -13.75 9.53 -2.37
CA VAL A 111 -13.02 10.58 -1.65
C VAL A 111 -11.56 10.18 -1.48
N CYS A 112 -11.29 8.91 -1.24
CA CYS A 112 -9.95 8.40 -1.01
C CYS A 112 -9.40 7.63 -2.22
N HIS A 113 -10.24 6.83 -2.89
CA HIS A 113 -9.83 5.94 -3.95
C HIS A 113 -10.13 6.48 -5.34
N ARG A 114 -9.28 6.10 -6.30
CA ARG A 114 -9.52 6.34 -7.72
C ARG A 114 -10.21 5.14 -8.36
N PHE A 115 -11.13 5.44 -9.29
CA PHE A 115 -11.88 4.47 -10.10
C PHE A 115 -11.81 4.90 -11.57
N ASN A 116 -11.12 4.14 -12.42
CA ASN A 116 -10.93 4.46 -13.84
C ASN A 116 -10.47 5.93 -14.08
N GLY A 117 -9.51 6.38 -13.27
CA GLY A 117 -8.96 7.73 -13.37
C GLY A 117 -9.72 8.80 -12.57
N TYR A 118 -10.88 8.48 -11.99
CA TYR A 118 -11.71 9.43 -11.22
C TYR A 118 -11.70 9.12 -9.73
N GLY A 119 -11.65 10.12 -8.88
CA GLY A 119 -11.66 10.00 -7.44
C GLY A 119 -10.37 10.49 -6.80
N GLY A 120 -10.22 10.22 -5.50
CA GLY A 120 -9.11 10.65 -4.69
C GLY A 120 -7.82 9.88 -4.93
N THR A 121 -6.72 10.43 -4.43
CA THR A 121 -5.38 9.85 -4.51
C THR A 121 -4.79 9.52 -3.14
N LEU A 122 -5.61 9.61 -2.09
CA LEU A 122 -5.20 9.34 -0.71
C LEU A 122 -5.00 7.84 -0.43
N ALA A 123 -5.65 6.99 -1.23
CA ALA A 123 -5.65 5.54 -1.12
C ALA A 123 -5.34 4.90 -2.48
N PRO A 124 -5.06 3.58 -2.52
CA PRO A 124 -4.75 2.88 -3.77
C PRO A 124 -5.81 3.07 -4.86
N ASP A 125 -5.37 3.15 -6.11
CA ASP A 125 -6.24 3.13 -7.27
C ASP A 125 -6.90 1.75 -7.39
N LEU A 126 -8.22 1.71 -7.46
CA LEU A 126 -9.03 0.49 -7.54
C LEU A 126 -9.44 0.14 -8.97
N SER A 127 -8.95 0.88 -9.97
CA SER A 127 -9.34 0.68 -11.38
C SER A 127 -9.10 -0.74 -11.89
N TYR A 128 -8.16 -1.47 -11.29
CA TYR A 128 -7.80 -2.84 -11.67
C TYR A 128 -7.92 -3.83 -10.51
N GLU A 129 -8.68 -3.48 -9.46
CA GLU A 129 -8.78 -4.31 -8.27
C GLU A 129 -9.33 -5.70 -8.56
N GLY A 130 -10.23 -5.83 -9.53
CA GLY A 130 -10.81 -7.11 -9.92
C GLY A 130 -9.83 -8.05 -10.62
N SER A 131 -8.79 -7.52 -11.29
CA SER A 131 -7.69 -8.36 -11.77
C SER A 131 -6.70 -8.69 -10.68
N ARG A 132 -6.55 -7.80 -9.67
CA ARG A 132 -5.53 -7.89 -8.64
C ARG A 132 -5.92 -8.78 -7.48
N ALA A 133 -7.10 -8.56 -6.90
CA ALA A 133 -7.49 -9.17 -5.64
C ALA A 133 -8.63 -10.17 -5.79
N GLN A 134 -8.58 -11.22 -4.97
CA GLN A 134 -9.63 -12.21 -4.90
C GLN A 134 -10.90 -11.61 -4.29
N LYS A 135 -12.05 -11.86 -4.89
CA LYS A 135 -13.36 -11.34 -4.45
C LYS A 135 -13.64 -11.58 -2.97
N LYS A 136 -13.34 -12.79 -2.48
CA LYS A 136 -13.52 -13.12 -1.05
C LYS A 136 -12.67 -12.21 -0.17
N TRP A 137 -11.43 -11.99 -0.54
CA TRP A 137 -10.53 -11.12 0.21
C TRP A 137 -11.02 -9.67 0.22
N ILE A 138 -11.52 -9.16 -0.92
CA ILE A 138 -12.09 -7.81 -1.00
C ILE A 138 -13.24 -7.66 0.00
N ALA A 139 -14.18 -8.62 0.05
CA ALA A 139 -15.30 -8.58 0.97
C ALA A 139 -14.86 -8.60 2.44
N ASP A 140 -13.88 -9.45 2.78
CA ASP A 140 -13.36 -9.58 4.14
C ASP A 140 -12.57 -8.32 4.55
N PHE A 141 -11.79 -7.74 3.64
CA PHE A 141 -11.04 -6.50 3.87
C PHE A 141 -11.96 -5.30 4.10
N LEU A 142 -13.04 -5.17 3.34
CA LEU A 142 -14.02 -4.09 3.50
C LEU A 142 -14.70 -4.13 4.87
N LYS A 143 -14.89 -5.32 5.44
CA LYS A 143 -15.44 -5.50 6.79
C LYS A 143 -14.41 -5.24 7.88
N ASN A 144 -13.17 -5.58 7.63
CA ASN A 144 -12.08 -5.44 8.60
C ASN A 144 -10.78 -4.97 7.93
N PRO A 145 -10.68 -3.66 7.61
CA PRO A 145 -9.47 -3.10 7.04
C PRO A 145 -8.27 -3.28 7.97
N HIS A 146 -7.19 -3.80 7.43
CA HIS A 146 -5.97 -4.08 8.18
C HIS A 146 -4.72 -3.68 7.40
N ALA A 147 -3.57 -3.59 8.09
CA ALA A 147 -2.31 -3.25 7.45
C ALA A 147 -1.82 -4.37 6.53
N ILE A 148 -1.64 -4.04 5.26
CA ILE A 148 -1.05 -4.93 4.25
C ILE A 148 0.48 -4.76 4.24
N ARG A 149 0.95 -3.53 4.47
CA ARG A 149 2.37 -3.21 4.58
C ARG A 149 2.77 -3.16 6.05
N PRO A 150 3.81 -3.87 6.47
CA PRO A 150 4.17 -3.98 7.90
C PRO A 150 4.48 -2.64 8.57
N THR A 151 4.95 -1.68 7.78
CA THR A 151 5.41 -0.37 8.27
C THR A 151 4.38 0.75 8.10
N LEU A 152 3.20 0.42 7.55
CA LEU A 152 2.13 1.39 7.33
C LEU A 152 0.87 0.90 8.04
N ASN A 153 0.36 1.72 8.95
CA ASN A 153 -0.97 1.48 9.50
C ASN A 153 -2.02 1.57 8.40
N SER A 154 -3.07 0.76 8.52
CA SER A 154 -4.23 0.93 7.64
C SER A 154 -4.84 2.31 7.89
N ARG A 155 -4.98 3.08 6.82
CA ARG A 155 -5.67 4.39 6.87
C ARG A 155 -7.13 4.29 6.44
N MET A 156 -7.52 3.13 5.90
CA MET A 156 -8.92 2.90 5.57
C MET A 156 -9.73 2.83 6.87
N PRO A 157 -10.75 3.69 7.03
CA PRO A 157 -11.57 3.68 8.23
C PRO A 157 -12.31 2.35 8.40
N GLN A 158 -12.56 1.97 9.65
CA GLN A 158 -13.45 0.88 9.99
C GLN A 158 -14.90 1.35 9.82
N PHE A 159 -15.51 1.00 8.69
CA PHE A 159 -16.87 1.45 8.35
C PHE A 159 -17.96 0.60 9.03
N ASN A 160 -17.61 -0.50 9.70
CA ASN A 160 -18.55 -1.51 10.19
C ASN A 160 -19.55 -1.94 9.10
N MET A 161 -19.01 -2.16 7.90
CA MET A 161 -19.79 -2.46 6.71
C MET A 161 -20.55 -3.78 6.88
N PRO A 162 -21.89 -3.80 6.69
CA PRO A 162 -22.67 -5.01 6.72
C PRO A 162 -22.23 -6.00 5.64
N ASP A 163 -22.42 -7.30 5.87
CA ASP A 163 -22.06 -8.36 4.91
C ASP A 163 -22.66 -8.13 3.52
N LYS A 164 -23.90 -7.65 3.46
CA LYS A 164 -24.60 -7.33 2.21
C LYS A 164 -23.86 -6.23 1.41
N ASP A 165 -23.46 -5.13 2.07
CA ASP A 165 -22.79 -4.01 1.41
C ASP A 165 -21.37 -4.41 0.99
N ALA A 166 -20.66 -5.15 1.83
CA ALA A 166 -19.34 -5.69 1.50
C ALA A 166 -19.38 -6.66 0.31
N ALA A 167 -20.41 -7.52 0.25
CA ALA A 167 -20.60 -8.43 -0.87
C ALA A 167 -20.92 -7.69 -2.18
N ILE A 168 -21.78 -6.67 -2.13
CA ILE A 168 -22.10 -5.82 -3.30
C ILE A 168 -20.84 -5.10 -3.81
N ALA A 169 -20.07 -4.51 -2.91
CA ALA A 169 -18.84 -3.84 -3.30
C ALA A 169 -17.81 -4.83 -3.87
N ALA A 170 -17.60 -5.97 -3.23
CA ALA A 170 -16.67 -6.99 -3.70
C ALA A 170 -17.08 -7.56 -5.08
N GLU A 171 -18.37 -7.79 -5.30
CA GLU A 171 -18.89 -8.20 -6.61
C GLU A 171 -18.56 -7.19 -7.68
N PHE A 172 -18.88 -5.92 -7.45
CA PHE A 172 -18.63 -4.88 -8.43
C PHE A 172 -17.12 -4.68 -8.69
N LEU A 173 -16.31 -4.59 -7.64
CA LEU A 173 -14.87 -4.40 -7.79
C LEU A 173 -14.22 -5.56 -8.55
N SER A 174 -14.61 -6.80 -8.25
CA SER A 174 -14.03 -7.97 -8.89
C SER A 174 -14.46 -8.17 -10.34
N THR A 175 -15.64 -7.70 -10.72
CA THR A 175 -16.19 -7.95 -12.08
C THR A 175 -16.04 -6.76 -13.02
N ALA A 176 -16.26 -5.54 -12.52
CA ALA A 176 -16.31 -4.32 -13.33
C ALA A 176 -14.96 -3.60 -13.43
N LEU A 177 -14.06 -3.77 -12.43
CA LEU A 177 -12.79 -3.07 -12.37
C LEU A 177 -11.62 -4.02 -12.66
N GLN A 178 -11.57 -4.51 -13.89
CA GLN A 178 -10.51 -5.38 -14.38
C GLN A 178 -9.61 -4.64 -15.38
N LYS A 179 -8.31 -4.95 -15.33
CA LYS A 179 -7.37 -4.45 -16.35
C LYS A 179 -7.68 -5.11 -17.69
N PRO A 180 -7.86 -4.34 -18.76
CA PRO A 180 -8.04 -4.90 -20.10
C PRO A 180 -6.90 -5.88 -20.45
N GLY A 181 -7.25 -7.07 -20.93
CA GLY A 181 -6.29 -8.11 -21.28
C GLY A 181 -5.74 -8.94 -20.11
N LEU A 182 -6.13 -8.66 -18.86
CA LEU A 182 -5.71 -9.44 -17.69
C LEU A 182 -6.93 -10.07 -16.99
N ASN A 183 -7.33 -11.23 -17.47
CA ASN A 183 -8.40 -12.02 -16.84
C ASN A 183 -7.88 -12.67 -15.56
N PRO A 184 -8.48 -12.40 -14.38
CA PRO A 184 -8.05 -13.00 -13.10
C PRO A 184 -8.16 -14.53 -13.08
N GLU A 185 -9.01 -15.12 -13.90
CA GLU A 185 -9.23 -16.57 -13.99
C GLU A 185 -8.35 -17.27 -15.04
N SER A 186 -7.49 -16.52 -15.76
CA SER A 186 -6.61 -17.08 -16.80
C SER A 186 -5.56 -18.06 -16.28
N VAL A 187 -5.28 -18.06 -14.98
CA VAL A 187 -4.32 -18.96 -14.35
C VAL A 187 -5.04 -19.83 -13.31
N ASP A 188 -5.15 -21.13 -13.60
CA ASP A 188 -5.76 -22.09 -12.69
C ASP A 188 -4.73 -22.58 -11.66
N SER A 189 -4.87 -22.14 -10.42
CA SER A 189 -4.00 -22.55 -9.32
C SER A 189 -4.06 -24.05 -8.98
N LYS A 190 -5.06 -24.79 -9.43
CA LYS A 190 -5.14 -26.24 -9.26
C LYS A 190 -4.06 -26.98 -10.07
N GLN A 191 -3.48 -26.33 -11.08
CA GLN A 191 -2.40 -26.88 -11.88
C GLN A 191 -1.01 -26.72 -11.20
N PHE A 192 -0.92 -26.04 -10.08
CA PHE A 192 0.34 -25.87 -9.36
C PHE A 192 0.73 -27.15 -8.63
N THR A 193 1.85 -27.71 -9.02
CA THR A 193 2.37 -28.95 -8.45
C THR A 193 3.28 -28.67 -7.24
N PRO A 194 3.48 -29.66 -6.33
CA PRO A 194 4.45 -29.52 -5.24
C PRO A 194 5.88 -29.22 -5.72
N ALA A 195 6.27 -29.75 -6.88
CA ALA A 195 7.56 -29.46 -7.49
C ALA A 195 7.70 -27.99 -7.88
N MET A 196 6.65 -27.40 -8.50
CA MET A 196 6.63 -25.97 -8.83
C MET A 196 6.72 -25.11 -7.57
N VAL A 197 6.01 -25.47 -6.51
CA VAL A 197 6.07 -24.76 -5.22
C VAL A 197 7.48 -24.81 -4.64
N SER A 198 8.13 -25.99 -4.65
CA SER A 198 9.50 -26.13 -4.16
C SER A 198 10.51 -25.31 -4.98
N THR A 199 10.40 -25.35 -6.31
CA THR A 199 11.22 -24.52 -7.20
C THR A 199 10.97 -23.04 -6.93
N GLY A 200 9.70 -22.62 -6.83
CA GLY A 200 9.33 -21.23 -6.53
C GLY A 200 9.91 -20.74 -5.21
N LYS A 201 9.92 -21.58 -4.18
CA LYS A 201 10.57 -21.28 -2.90
C LYS A 201 12.07 -21.02 -3.06
N GLN A 202 12.78 -21.88 -3.78
CA GLN A 202 14.21 -21.70 -4.04
C GLN A 202 14.49 -20.42 -4.85
N LEU A 203 13.67 -20.14 -5.86
CA LEU A 203 13.77 -18.90 -6.63
C LEU A 203 13.54 -17.67 -5.73
N TYR A 204 12.54 -17.71 -4.86
CA TYR A 204 12.20 -16.63 -3.93
C TYR A 204 13.29 -16.38 -2.89
N GLU A 205 13.78 -17.45 -2.22
CA GLU A 205 14.67 -17.34 -1.08
C GLU A 205 16.16 -17.25 -1.49
N VAL A 206 16.56 -17.94 -2.55
CA VAL A 206 17.97 -18.11 -2.90
C VAL A 206 18.35 -17.33 -4.15
N LYS A 207 17.68 -17.58 -5.28
CA LYS A 207 18.11 -17.00 -6.56
C LYS A 207 17.83 -15.50 -6.66
N TYR A 208 16.60 -15.08 -6.38
CA TYR A 208 16.16 -13.69 -6.53
C TYR A 208 16.09 -12.93 -5.21
N GLN A 209 16.20 -13.63 -4.09
CA GLN A 209 16.23 -13.06 -2.72
C GLN A 209 15.10 -12.03 -2.49
N CYS A 210 13.86 -12.40 -2.85
CA CYS A 210 12.69 -11.50 -2.75
C CYS A 210 12.46 -11.03 -1.31
N GLN A 211 12.89 -11.81 -0.30
CA GLN A 211 12.85 -11.43 1.12
C GLN A 211 13.77 -10.23 1.44
N SER A 212 14.68 -9.81 0.56
CA SER A 212 15.44 -8.58 0.77
C SER A 212 14.55 -7.34 0.78
N CYS A 213 13.38 -7.41 0.16
CA CYS A 213 12.40 -6.34 0.11
C CYS A 213 11.05 -6.70 0.75
N HIS A 214 10.69 -8.00 0.76
CA HIS A 214 9.39 -8.47 1.24
C HIS A 214 9.52 -9.30 2.50
N THR A 215 8.63 -9.06 3.45
CA THR A 215 8.46 -9.97 4.59
C THR A 215 7.71 -11.22 4.14
N ASN A 216 8.21 -12.39 4.51
CA ASN A 216 7.51 -13.66 4.38
C ASN A 216 7.81 -14.54 5.61
N GLY A 217 6.79 -14.90 6.37
CA GLY A 217 6.98 -15.50 7.69
C GLY A 217 7.59 -14.52 8.69
N ALA A 218 8.59 -14.99 9.43
CA ALA A 218 9.35 -14.19 10.39
C ALA A 218 10.62 -13.57 9.77
N THR A 219 10.82 -13.71 8.47
CA THR A 219 12.03 -13.27 7.77
C THR A 219 11.70 -12.24 6.70
N GLY A 220 12.67 -11.43 6.36
CA GLY A 220 12.56 -10.47 5.27
C GLY A 220 12.57 -9.01 5.72
N SER A 221 12.44 -8.13 4.74
CA SER A 221 12.48 -6.68 4.91
C SER A 221 11.10 -6.06 4.70
N TYR A 222 10.97 -4.80 5.12
CA TYR A 222 9.73 -4.03 5.09
C TYR A 222 9.65 -3.01 3.94
N VAL A 223 10.47 -3.16 2.92
CA VAL A 223 10.46 -2.25 1.75
C VAL A 223 9.20 -2.44 0.92
N GLY A 224 8.82 -3.70 0.71
CA GLY A 224 7.62 -4.10 -0.01
C GLY A 224 6.48 -4.54 0.92
N PRO A 225 5.31 -4.88 0.36
CA PRO A 225 4.23 -5.48 1.13
C PRO A 225 4.62 -6.84 1.71
N ASN A 226 3.96 -7.19 2.81
CA ASN A 226 4.07 -8.52 3.38
C ASN A 226 3.37 -9.55 2.47
N LEU A 227 4.10 -10.62 2.12
CA LEU A 227 3.60 -11.65 1.21
C LEU A 227 3.07 -12.91 1.92
N ASN A 228 3.05 -12.94 3.26
CA ASN A 228 2.56 -14.08 4.04
C ASN A 228 1.13 -14.50 3.71
N ASN A 229 0.35 -13.60 3.14
CA ASN A 229 -1.05 -13.82 2.83
C ASN A 229 -1.37 -13.64 1.34
N SER A 230 -0.34 -13.60 0.48
CA SER A 230 -0.50 -13.35 -0.95
C SER A 230 -1.46 -14.34 -1.62
N GLY A 231 -1.47 -15.60 -1.20
CA GLY A 231 -2.34 -16.63 -1.74
C GLY A 231 -3.83 -16.49 -1.35
N ASN A 232 -4.17 -15.70 -0.32
CA ASN A 232 -5.55 -15.36 -0.01
C ASN A 232 -5.98 -14.02 -0.62
N TRP A 233 -5.01 -13.15 -0.90
CA TRP A 233 -5.25 -11.79 -1.34
C TRP A 233 -5.23 -11.64 -2.85
N LEU A 234 -4.11 -12.04 -3.50
CA LEU A 234 -3.87 -11.78 -4.91
C LEU A 234 -4.44 -12.88 -5.80
N THR A 235 -4.81 -12.52 -7.02
CA THR A 235 -5.09 -13.52 -8.06
C THR A 235 -3.79 -14.07 -8.65
N PRO A 236 -3.73 -15.34 -9.05
CA PRO A 236 -2.53 -15.91 -9.68
C PRO A 236 -2.15 -15.16 -10.95
N ALA A 237 -3.12 -14.76 -11.77
CA ALA A 237 -2.90 -14.02 -13.01
C ALA A 237 -2.23 -12.64 -12.74
N TRP A 238 -2.62 -11.96 -11.67
CA TRP A 238 -1.98 -10.71 -11.28
C TRP A 238 -0.52 -10.92 -10.86
N ILE A 239 -0.25 -11.97 -10.09
CA ILE A 239 1.13 -12.30 -9.66
C ILE A 239 2.01 -12.56 -10.88
N GLU A 240 1.56 -13.37 -11.84
CA GLU A 240 2.32 -13.63 -13.08
C GLU A 240 2.57 -12.35 -13.88
N ALA A 241 1.55 -11.52 -14.06
CA ALA A 241 1.69 -10.25 -14.77
C ALA A 241 2.63 -9.28 -14.04
N TRP A 242 2.54 -9.21 -12.72
CA TRP A 242 3.44 -8.40 -11.89
C TRP A 242 4.89 -8.84 -12.00
N LEU A 243 5.15 -10.13 -11.88
CA LEU A 243 6.50 -10.69 -12.01
C LEU A 243 7.09 -10.47 -13.39
N ARG A 244 6.25 -10.46 -14.43
CA ARG A 244 6.67 -10.21 -15.82
C ARG A 244 7.04 -8.76 -16.07
N ASN A 245 6.20 -7.83 -15.64
CA ASN A 245 6.43 -6.39 -15.83
C ASN A 245 5.65 -5.55 -14.79
N PRO A 246 6.21 -5.31 -13.61
CA PRO A 246 5.50 -4.57 -12.56
C PRO A 246 5.18 -3.13 -12.96
N GLN A 247 6.02 -2.46 -13.77
CA GLN A 247 5.80 -1.09 -14.22
C GLN A 247 4.64 -0.96 -15.21
N GLU A 248 4.25 -2.03 -15.89
CA GLU A 248 3.04 -2.02 -16.73
C GLU A 248 1.75 -1.94 -15.88
N LEU A 249 1.77 -2.54 -14.69
CA LEU A 249 0.64 -2.54 -13.78
C LEU A 249 0.64 -1.31 -12.86
N GLN A 250 1.82 -0.86 -12.46
CA GLN A 250 2.03 0.32 -11.62
C GLN A 250 3.32 1.03 -12.06
N PRO A 251 3.22 2.08 -12.91
CA PRO A 251 4.37 2.73 -13.53
C PRO A 251 5.41 3.30 -12.56
N ASP A 252 4.97 3.72 -11.38
CA ASP A 252 5.80 4.33 -10.32
C ASP A 252 6.28 3.33 -9.25
N THR A 253 6.04 2.03 -9.45
CA THR A 253 6.52 1.02 -8.49
C THR A 253 8.04 0.92 -8.49
N ILE A 254 8.59 0.74 -7.28
CA ILE A 254 10.03 0.48 -7.07
C ILE A 254 10.39 -0.99 -7.26
N GLU A 255 9.40 -1.87 -7.48
CA GLU A 255 9.68 -3.29 -7.75
C GLU A 255 10.52 -3.43 -9.02
N PRO A 256 11.72 -4.01 -8.93
CA PRO A 256 12.60 -4.12 -10.09
C PRO A 256 12.04 -5.16 -11.09
N ARG A 257 12.08 -4.80 -12.37
CA ARG A 257 11.83 -5.78 -13.42
C ARG A 257 13.00 -6.75 -13.52
N ARG A 258 12.71 -8.03 -13.36
CA ARG A 258 13.67 -9.12 -13.49
C ARG A 258 13.46 -9.88 -14.79
N ALA A 259 14.53 -10.37 -15.39
CA ALA A 259 14.46 -11.26 -16.55
C ALA A 259 14.12 -12.69 -16.05
N LEU A 260 12.84 -12.95 -15.82
CA LEU A 260 12.32 -14.25 -15.41
C LEU A 260 11.83 -15.03 -16.64
N SER A 261 12.09 -16.34 -16.66
CA SER A 261 11.43 -17.22 -17.66
C SER A 261 9.96 -17.46 -17.28
N ASP A 262 9.16 -17.93 -18.21
CA ASP A 262 7.76 -18.26 -17.95
C ASP A 262 7.62 -19.37 -16.90
N GLU A 263 8.53 -20.33 -16.88
CA GLU A 263 8.59 -21.40 -15.88
C GLU A 263 8.92 -20.85 -14.49
N GLU A 264 9.85 -19.90 -14.40
CA GLU A 264 10.21 -19.25 -13.14
C GLU A 264 9.07 -18.38 -12.60
N ILE A 265 8.40 -17.62 -13.46
CA ILE A 265 7.20 -16.86 -13.10
C ILE A 265 6.14 -17.80 -12.54
N ARG A 266 5.86 -18.90 -13.23
CA ARG A 266 4.87 -19.88 -12.82
C ARG A 266 5.21 -20.56 -11.50
N ALA A 267 6.49 -20.91 -11.30
CA ALA A 267 6.98 -21.50 -10.05
C ALA A 267 6.88 -20.51 -8.87
N LEU A 268 7.31 -19.27 -9.06
CA LEU A 268 7.18 -18.20 -8.06
C LEU A 268 5.71 -17.94 -7.72
N THR A 269 4.82 -17.91 -8.71
CA THR A 269 3.38 -17.75 -8.51
C THR A 269 2.83 -18.92 -7.70
N ALA A 270 3.20 -20.16 -8.04
CA ALA A 270 2.78 -21.34 -7.30
C ALA A 270 3.21 -21.26 -5.81
N TYR A 271 4.44 -20.85 -5.54
CA TYR A 271 4.93 -20.64 -4.18
C TYR A 271 4.14 -19.55 -3.44
N LEU A 272 3.97 -18.37 -4.06
CA LEU A 272 3.25 -17.24 -3.45
C LEU A 272 1.79 -17.58 -3.18
N MET A 273 1.16 -18.40 -4.01
CA MET A 273 -0.22 -18.88 -3.79
C MET A 273 -0.36 -19.85 -2.61
N THR A 274 0.73 -20.43 -2.11
CA THR A 274 0.72 -21.22 -0.86
C THR A 274 0.81 -20.36 0.40
N GLN A 275 1.18 -19.07 0.27
CA GLN A 275 1.32 -18.17 1.40
C GLN A 275 -0.07 -17.70 1.86
N ARG A 276 -0.63 -18.38 2.88
CA ARG A 276 -2.00 -18.21 3.35
C ARG A 276 -2.08 -18.02 4.85
N ALA A 277 -1.15 -17.24 5.43
CA ALA A 277 -1.23 -16.88 6.83
C ALA A 277 -2.53 -16.13 7.12
N GLY A 278 -3.19 -16.49 8.20
CA GLY A 278 -4.41 -15.79 8.65
C GLY A 278 -4.09 -14.36 9.10
N VAL A 279 -5.08 -13.49 9.05
CA VAL A 279 -5.05 -12.20 9.74
C VAL A 279 -5.43 -12.42 11.19
N ASP A 280 -4.66 -11.89 12.13
CA ASP A 280 -5.03 -11.90 13.54
C ASP A 280 -6.35 -11.13 13.73
N LYS A 281 -7.36 -11.82 14.22
CA LYS A 281 -8.71 -11.26 14.38
C LYS A 281 -8.80 -10.19 15.46
N GLN A 282 -7.83 -10.15 16.36
CA GLN A 282 -7.81 -9.26 17.52
C GLN A 282 -7.08 -7.93 17.20
N THR A 283 -6.03 -7.98 16.39
CA THR A 283 -5.20 -6.81 16.06
C THR A 283 -5.41 -6.32 14.63
N GLY A 284 -6.08 -7.10 13.77
CA GLY A 284 -6.17 -6.82 12.32
C GLY A 284 -4.82 -6.93 11.60
N GLN A 285 -3.77 -7.38 12.29
CA GLN A 285 -2.44 -7.55 11.72
C GLN A 285 -2.25 -8.98 11.21
N ASN A 286 -1.40 -9.15 10.20
CA ASN A 286 -0.98 -10.48 9.80
C ASN A 286 -0.34 -11.19 11.00
N ALA A 287 -0.74 -12.42 11.28
CA ALA A 287 -0.28 -13.21 12.43
C ALA A 287 1.25 -13.29 12.56
N ALA A 288 1.98 -13.16 11.45
CA ALA A 288 3.44 -13.10 11.45
C ALA A 288 4.01 -11.76 11.99
N ASN A 289 3.29 -10.65 11.87
CA ASN A 289 3.74 -9.34 12.38
C ASN A 289 3.61 -9.22 13.90
N VAL A 290 2.69 -9.96 14.53
CA VAL A 290 2.49 -9.94 15.98
C VAL A 290 3.72 -10.48 16.72
N ARG A 291 4.43 -11.45 16.14
CA ARG A 291 5.65 -11.99 16.76
C ARG A 291 6.86 -11.05 16.71
N LEU A 292 6.92 -10.17 15.72
CA LEU A 292 8.06 -9.23 15.58
C LEU A 292 7.97 -8.05 16.56
N THR A 293 6.75 -7.63 16.93
CA THR A 293 6.54 -6.56 17.90
C THR A 293 6.71 -7.01 19.34
N SER A 294 6.53 -8.30 19.65
CA SER A 294 6.68 -8.84 21.01
C SER A 294 8.12 -9.22 21.38
N GLN A 295 9.04 -9.34 20.41
CA GLN A 295 10.45 -9.63 20.69
C GLN A 295 11.33 -8.37 20.84
N GLY A 296 10.79 -7.19 20.58
CA GLY A 296 11.51 -5.91 20.65
C GLY A 296 11.42 -5.14 21.99
N VAL A 297 10.78 -5.70 23.02
CA VAL A 297 10.62 -5.05 24.33
C VAL A 297 11.20 -5.96 25.41
N GLY A 298 12.49 -6.22 25.31
CA GLY A 298 13.20 -6.98 26.33
C GLY A 298 14.71 -6.84 26.14
N GLN A 299 15.24 -5.69 26.42
CA GLN A 299 16.53 -5.41 27.10
C GLN A 299 16.69 -3.90 27.25
#